data_672c0501d7f2f595e873c4d28dfb47dc
#
_entry.id   672c0501d7f2f595e873c4d28dfb47dc
#
_cell.length_a   1.000
_cell.length_b   1.000
_cell.length_c   1.000
_cell.angle_alpha   90.00
_cell.angle_beta   90.00
_cell.angle_gamma   90.00
#
_symmetry.space_group_name_H-M   'P 1'
#
loop_
_entity.id
_entity.type
_entity.pdbx_description
1 polymer ?
#
loop_
_entity_poly.entity_id
_entity_poly.type
_entity_poly.pdbx_seq_one_letter_code
_entity_poly.pdbx_strand_id
1 'polypeptide(L)'
;MTYEVTAINELSVSGNPGALTISSATAGSAPTAVSDATTTYAITTNQSTRKITAAIDTAMPSGVTLKANLAAPTGATSAGAVTLGAVAVDAVTGISTLNESGKTITYSLEATTAAGVVTSASKTVTFTIAAGI
;
A
#
# COMPACT_ATOMS: atom_id res chain seq x y z
N MET A 1 8.63 43.91 2.89
CA MET A 1 8.13 42.62 3.43
C MET A 1 8.37 41.51 2.40
N THR A 2 8.89 40.38 2.83
CA THR A 2 9.16 39.23 1.95
C THR A 2 8.35 38.05 2.40
N TYR A 3 7.78 37.28 1.48
CA TYR A 3 7.03 36.06 1.79
C TYR A 3 7.29 34.98 0.74
N GLU A 4 7.08 33.74 1.12
CA GLU A 4 7.38 32.58 0.27
C GLU A 4 6.54 31.38 0.70
N VAL A 5 6.16 30.55 -0.26
CA VAL A 5 5.61 29.21 -0.02
C VAL A 5 6.47 28.21 -0.81
N THR A 6 7.13 27.32 -0.09
CA THR A 6 7.97 26.29 -0.72
C THR A 6 7.17 25.06 -1.07
N ALA A 7 7.77 24.13 -1.82
CA ALA A 7 7.15 22.85 -2.16
C ALA A 7 6.88 22.03 -0.89
N ILE A 8 5.67 21.50 -0.79
CA ILE A 8 5.20 20.68 0.33
C ILE A 8 4.68 19.36 -0.21
N ASN A 9 5.21 18.27 0.27
CA ASN A 9 4.76 16.92 -0.05
C ASN A 9 4.85 16.10 1.23
N GLU A 10 3.70 15.88 1.88
CA GLU A 10 3.63 15.16 3.15
C GLU A 10 2.71 13.97 3.02
N LEU A 11 3.15 12.82 3.52
CA LEU A 11 2.40 11.58 3.54
C LEU A 11 2.54 10.93 4.90
N SER A 12 1.44 10.54 5.51
CA SER A 12 1.46 9.82 6.79
C SER A 12 0.52 8.63 6.74
N VAL A 13 0.87 7.57 7.45
CA VAL A 13 0.06 6.36 7.57
C VAL A 13 -0.33 6.19 9.04
N SER A 14 -1.61 5.94 9.30
CA SER A 14 -2.12 5.74 10.65
C SER A 14 -1.98 4.28 11.08
N GLY A 15 -1.23 4.03 12.16
CA GLY A 15 -1.14 2.71 12.79
C GLY A 15 -0.48 1.64 11.92
N ASN A 16 -0.63 0.41 12.37
CA ASN A 16 -0.18 -0.78 11.65
C ASN A 16 -1.38 -1.70 11.40
N PRO A 17 -1.40 -2.43 10.28
CA PRO A 17 -2.44 -3.43 10.06
C PRO A 17 -2.34 -4.55 11.08
N GLY A 18 -3.45 -5.21 11.33
CA GLY A 18 -3.47 -6.44 12.11
C GLY A 18 -2.68 -7.55 11.41
N ALA A 19 -2.31 -8.58 12.16
CA ALA A 19 -1.62 -9.72 11.59
C ALA A 19 -2.49 -10.41 10.53
N LEU A 20 -1.89 -10.73 9.39
CA LEU A 20 -2.55 -11.49 8.33
C LEU A 20 -2.10 -12.95 8.44
N THR A 21 -3.02 -13.81 8.85
CA THR A 21 -2.74 -15.24 9.03
C THR A 21 -3.64 -16.06 8.12
N ILE A 22 -3.04 -16.83 7.22
CA ILE A 22 -3.75 -17.79 6.39
C ILE A 22 -3.72 -19.13 7.13
N SER A 23 -4.89 -19.63 7.54
CA SER A 23 -5.00 -20.83 8.37
C SER A 23 -6.10 -21.79 7.90
N SER A 24 -6.76 -21.50 6.80
CA SER A 24 -7.87 -22.31 6.32
C SER A 24 -7.92 -22.40 4.81
N ALA A 25 -8.63 -23.40 4.33
CA ALA A 25 -8.93 -23.55 2.91
C ALA A 25 -10.16 -24.44 2.77
N THR A 26 -10.88 -24.28 1.66
CA THR A 26 -11.90 -25.24 1.26
C THR A 26 -11.20 -26.37 0.52
N ALA A 27 -11.52 -27.61 0.87
CA ALA A 27 -10.93 -28.78 0.21
C ALA A 27 -11.08 -28.69 -1.31
N GLY A 28 -10.00 -28.89 -2.04
CA GLY A 28 -9.93 -28.76 -3.49
C GLY A 28 -9.59 -27.36 -3.98
N SER A 29 -9.49 -26.38 -3.10
CA SER A 29 -9.16 -25.00 -3.43
C SER A 29 -7.83 -24.57 -2.76
N ALA A 30 -7.25 -23.48 -3.26
CA ALA A 30 -6.07 -22.88 -2.63
C ALA A 30 -6.41 -22.34 -1.23
N PRO A 31 -5.39 -22.08 -0.38
CA PRO A 31 -5.60 -21.46 0.91
C PRO A 31 -6.44 -20.17 0.80
N THR A 32 -7.29 -19.93 1.77
CA THR A 32 -8.20 -18.78 1.77
C THR A 32 -7.42 -17.50 2.04
N ALA A 33 -7.50 -16.54 1.11
CA ALA A 33 -6.88 -15.24 1.26
C ALA A 33 -7.48 -14.47 2.43
N VAL A 34 -6.67 -13.62 3.06
CA VAL A 34 -7.07 -12.77 4.19
C VAL A 34 -6.76 -11.32 3.88
N SER A 35 -7.48 -10.40 4.52
CA SER A 35 -7.27 -8.97 4.30
C SER A 35 -7.48 -8.16 5.58
N ASP A 36 -6.95 -6.94 5.59
CA ASP A 36 -7.10 -5.95 6.65
C ASP A 36 -7.28 -4.57 6.03
N ALA A 37 -8.31 -3.85 6.44
CA ALA A 37 -8.62 -2.51 5.94
C ALA A 37 -8.73 -1.49 7.09
N THR A 38 -7.97 -1.69 8.17
CA THR A 38 -8.06 -0.88 9.38
C THR A 38 -7.13 0.33 9.39
N THR A 39 -6.19 0.42 8.45
CA THR A 39 -5.27 1.55 8.35
C THR A 39 -5.69 2.54 7.26
N THR A 40 -5.28 3.79 7.44
CA THR A 40 -5.55 4.86 6.49
C THR A 40 -4.30 5.67 6.26
N TYR A 41 -4.30 6.50 5.21
CA TYR A 41 -3.26 7.48 5.00
C TYR A 41 -3.83 8.88 4.85
N ALA A 42 -2.97 9.87 5.07
CA ALA A 42 -3.25 11.27 4.85
C ALA A 42 -2.18 11.87 3.96
N ILE A 43 -2.55 12.79 3.12
CA ILE A 43 -1.66 13.40 2.14
C ILE A 43 -1.90 14.89 2.03
N THR A 44 -0.83 15.67 1.96
CA THR A 44 -0.84 17.09 1.63
C THR A 44 0.24 17.36 0.60
N THR A 45 -0.16 17.97 -0.52
CA THR A 45 0.79 18.42 -1.54
C THR A 45 0.30 19.73 -2.16
N ASN A 46 1.23 20.66 -2.38
CA ASN A 46 0.97 21.87 -3.13
C ASN A 46 1.56 21.81 -4.54
N GLN A 47 1.94 20.62 -4.98
CA GLN A 47 2.48 20.39 -6.31
C GLN A 47 1.54 19.54 -7.16
N SER A 48 1.70 19.61 -8.47
CA SER A 48 0.93 18.79 -9.41
C SER A 48 1.73 17.56 -9.84
N THR A 49 1.04 16.58 -10.40
CA THR A 49 1.62 15.37 -10.98
C THR A 49 2.50 14.63 -9.98
N ARG A 50 1.84 14.18 -8.90
CA ARG A 50 2.47 13.39 -7.84
C ARG A 50 1.88 11.99 -7.86
N LYS A 51 2.60 11.04 -7.28
CA LYS A 51 2.17 9.67 -7.11
C LYS A 51 2.59 9.13 -5.76
N ILE A 52 1.91 8.09 -5.30
CA ILE A 52 2.32 7.30 -4.14
C ILE A 52 2.82 5.97 -4.65
N THR A 53 4.03 5.59 -4.25
CA THR A 53 4.59 4.27 -4.51
C THR A 53 4.60 3.44 -3.24
N ALA A 54 4.60 2.11 -3.40
CA ALA A 54 4.63 1.17 -2.29
C ALA A 54 5.70 0.11 -2.52
N ALA A 55 6.41 -0.24 -1.45
CA ALA A 55 7.44 -1.28 -1.48
C ALA A 55 7.52 -1.96 -0.12
N ILE A 56 8.11 -3.15 -0.08
CA ILE A 56 8.47 -3.84 1.16
C ILE A 56 9.99 -3.99 1.24
N ASP A 57 10.50 -4.16 2.45
CA ASP A 57 11.93 -4.22 2.73
C ASP A 57 12.62 -5.41 2.04
N THR A 58 11.96 -6.56 1.97
CA THR A 58 12.47 -7.76 1.28
C THR A 58 11.32 -8.48 0.59
N ALA A 59 11.63 -9.20 -0.48
CA ALA A 59 10.63 -9.95 -1.24
C ALA A 59 9.88 -10.97 -0.37
N MET A 60 8.63 -11.23 -0.71
CA MET A 60 7.83 -12.28 -0.07
C MET A 60 8.37 -13.66 -0.42
N PRO A 61 8.16 -14.67 0.45
CA PRO A 61 8.50 -16.05 0.12
C PRO A 61 7.79 -16.52 -1.15
N SER A 62 8.40 -17.47 -1.85
CA SER A 62 7.80 -18.06 -3.05
C SER A 62 6.42 -18.64 -2.75
N GLY A 63 5.45 -18.33 -3.59
CA GLY A 63 4.06 -18.76 -3.45
C GLY A 63 3.22 -17.91 -2.50
N VAL A 64 3.79 -16.89 -1.86
CA VAL A 64 3.07 -15.95 -0.98
C VAL A 64 3.05 -14.58 -1.63
N THR A 65 1.88 -13.97 -1.70
CA THR A 65 1.69 -12.64 -2.30
C THR A 65 1.07 -11.70 -1.29
N LEU A 66 1.71 -10.56 -1.07
CA LEU A 66 1.19 -9.45 -0.27
C LEU A 66 0.80 -8.32 -1.22
N LYS A 67 -0.42 -7.83 -1.08
CA LYS A 67 -0.92 -6.71 -1.89
C LYS A 67 -1.39 -5.57 -1.00
N ALA A 68 -1.33 -4.36 -1.54
CA ALA A 68 -1.92 -3.18 -0.92
C ALA A 68 -2.79 -2.46 -1.94
N ASN A 69 -3.94 -2.00 -1.49
CA ASN A 69 -4.88 -1.21 -2.28
C ASN A 69 -5.13 0.10 -1.53
N LEU A 70 -4.73 1.21 -2.12
CA LEU A 70 -4.90 2.54 -1.54
C LEU A 70 -6.09 3.22 -2.19
N ALA A 71 -7.03 3.69 -1.38
CA ALA A 71 -8.11 4.53 -1.88
C ALA A 71 -7.53 5.83 -2.44
N ALA A 72 -7.97 6.25 -3.62
CA ALA A 72 -7.45 7.46 -4.25
C ALA A 72 -8.03 8.72 -3.59
N PRO A 73 -7.22 9.78 -3.39
CA PRO A 73 -7.75 11.08 -3.04
C PRO A 73 -8.48 11.70 -4.24
N THR A 74 -9.20 12.77 -3.99
CA THR A 74 -10.02 13.45 -5.02
C THR A 74 -9.20 13.78 -6.27
N GLY A 75 -9.69 13.38 -7.42
CA GLY A 75 -9.07 13.65 -8.72
C GLY A 75 -7.92 12.70 -9.09
N ALA A 76 -7.46 11.88 -8.17
CA ALA A 76 -6.41 10.91 -8.42
C ALA A 76 -6.97 9.54 -8.80
N THR A 77 -6.10 8.62 -9.22
CA THR A 77 -6.46 7.28 -9.62
C THR A 77 -5.71 6.25 -8.79
N SER A 78 -6.47 5.35 -8.15
CA SER A 78 -5.88 4.19 -7.47
C SER A 78 -5.50 3.13 -8.51
N ALA A 79 -4.35 2.51 -8.32
CA ALA A 79 -3.94 1.37 -9.13
C ALA A 79 -4.67 0.07 -8.73
N GLY A 80 -5.55 0.13 -7.72
CA GLY A 80 -6.17 -1.07 -7.15
C GLY A 80 -5.21 -1.84 -6.27
N ALA A 81 -5.42 -3.14 -6.16
CA ALA A 81 -4.53 -4.00 -5.38
C ALA A 81 -3.22 -4.23 -6.15
N VAL A 82 -2.13 -3.69 -5.65
CA VAL A 82 -0.80 -3.84 -6.25
C VAL A 82 0.02 -4.85 -5.45
N THR A 83 0.75 -5.69 -6.16
CA THR A 83 1.64 -6.67 -5.54
C THR A 83 2.87 -5.97 -5.00
N LEU A 84 3.16 -6.18 -3.71
CA LEU A 84 4.31 -5.57 -3.03
C LEU A 84 5.56 -6.44 -3.19
N GLY A 85 6.65 -5.79 -3.48
CA GLY A 85 7.97 -6.38 -3.58
C GLY A 85 9.03 -5.40 -3.12
N ALA A 86 10.29 -5.79 -3.22
CA ALA A 86 11.42 -4.94 -2.84
C ALA A 86 11.59 -3.74 -3.79
N VAL A 87 11.03 -3.82 -5.00
CA VAL A 87 10.99 -2.72 -5.96
C VAL A 87 9.66 -1.98 -5.81
N ALA A 88 9.72 -0.65 -5.68
CA ALA A 88 8.54 0.18 -5.52
C ALA A 88 7.63 0.11 -6.75
N VAL A 89 6.31 0.06 -6.51
CA VAL A 89 5.28 0.07 -7.54
C VAL A 89 4.33 1.24 -7.31
N ASP A 90 3.73 1.75 -8.37
CA ASP A 90 2.76 2.85 -8.28
C ASP A 90 1.46 2.35 -7.66
N ALA A 91 1.03 2.98 -6.57
CA ALA A 91 -0.21 2.65 -5.87
C ALA A 91 -1.32 3.68 -6.17
N VAL A 92 -0.98 4.96 -6.28
CA VAL A 92 -1.89 6.05 -6.64
C VAL A 92 -1.16 6.99 -7.56
N THR A 93 -1.81 7.43 -8.63
CA THR A 93 -1.24 8.36 -9.62
C THR A 93 -2.17 9.55 -9.84
N GLY A 94 -1.65 10.60 -10.48
CA GLY A 94 -2.45 11.77 -10.83
C GLY A 94 -2.84 12.66 -9.66
N ILE A 95 -2.02 12.71 -8.63
CA ILE A 95 -2.27 13.54 -7.45
C ILE A 95 -1.81 14.98 -7.73
N SER A 96 -2.66 15.95 -7.44
CA SER A 96 -2.38 17.37 -7.64
C SER A 96 -2.99 18.21 -6.53
N THR A 97 -2.20 19.08 -5.94
CA THR A 97 -2.63 20.16 -5.02
C THR A 97 -3.85 19.82 -4.19
N LEU A 98 -3.66 19.06 -3.13
CA LEU A 98 -4.75 18.68 -2.23
C LEU A 98 -4.23 18.43 -0.81
N ASN A 99 -5.17 18.38 0.12
CA ASN A 99 -4.94 17.90 1.48
C ASN A 99 -6.15 17.03 1.86
N GLU A 100 -5.92 15.76 2.10
CA GLU A 100 -6.97 14.79 2.45
C GLU A 100 -6.45 13.77 3.45
N SER A 101 -7.35 13.24 4.26
CA SER A 101 -7.03 12.24 5.28
C SER A 101 -8.07 11.12 5.27
N GLY A 102 -7.82 10.08 6.06
CA GLY A 102 -8.76 8.98 6.20
C GLY A 102 -8.91 8.12 4.94
N LYS A 103 -7.90 8.06 4.10
CA LYS A 103 -7.93 7.24 2.87
C LYS A 103 -7.56 5.81 3.22
N THR A 104 -8.46 4.86 2.98
CA THR A 104 -8.30 3.47 3.39
C THR A 104 -7.15 2.79 2.66
N ILE A 105 -6.35 2.04 3.41
CA ILE A 105 -5.37 1.10 2.88
C ILE A 105 -5.89 -0.30 3.17
N THR A 106 -6.08 -1.10 2.13
CA THR A 106 -6.46 -2.50 2.29
C THR A 106 -5.27 -3.38 1.95
N TYR A 107 -4.78 -4.14 2.93
CA TYR A 107 -3.76 -5.16 2.70
C TYR A 107 -4.42 -6.49 2.49
N SER A 108 -3.88 -7.31 1.59
CA SER A 108 -4.35 -8.68 1.39
C SER A 108 -3.16 -9.64 1.26
N LEU A 109 -3.32 -10.83 1.81
CA LEU A 109 -2.31 -11.88 1.76
C LEU A 109 -2.93 -13.11 1.09
N GLU A 110 -2.22 -13.61 0.10
CA GLU A 110 -2.60 -14.81 -0.64
C GLU A 110 -1.44 -15.81 -0.58
N ALA A 111 -1.76 -17.09 -0.61
CA ALA A 111 -0.74 -18.14 -0.70
C ALA A 111 -1.21 -19.25 -1.60
N THR A 112 -0.29 -19.87 -2.31
CA THR A 112 -0.53 -21.11 -3.04
C THR A 112 -0.22 -22.30 -2.13
N THR A 113 -0.74 -23.47 -2.46
CA THR A 113 -0.41 -24.71 -1.73
C THR A 113 1.09 -25.04 -1.84
N ALA A 114 1.71 -24.66 -2.96
CA ALA A 114 3.13 -24.87 -3.19
C ALA A 114 4.03 -24.06 -2.24
N ALA A 115 3.50 -22.96 -1.65
CA ALA A 115 4.24 -22.22 -0.63
C ALA A 115 4.54 -23.04 0.61
N GLY A 116 3.73 -24.05 0.89
CA GLY A 116 3.85 -24.89 2.08
C GLY A 116 3.54 -24.09 3.35
N VAL A 117 4.09 -24.55 4.46
CA VAL A 117 3.99 -23.84 5.74
C VAL A 117 5.05 -22.73 5.77
N VAL A 118 4.60 -21.52 6.05
CA VAL A 118 5.47 -20.34 6.14
C VAL A 118 5.45 -19.87 7.59
N THR A 119 6.62 -19.81 8.21
CA THR A 119 6.77 -19.32 9.58
C THR A 119 6.41 -17.85 9.68
N SER A 120 5.80 -17.43 10.79
CA SER A 120 5.49 -16.05 11.07
C SER A 120 6.70 -15.14 10.85
N ALA A 121 6.49 -14.07 10.10
CA ALA A 121 7.51 -13.07 9.78
C ALA A 121 6.87 -11.70 9.63
N SER A 122 7.70 -10.67 9.61
CA SER A 122 7.25 -9.28 9.46
C SER A 122 7.86 -8.65 8.21
N LYS A 123 7.11 -7.76 7.59
CA LYS A 123 7.59 -6.91 6.50
C LYS A 123 7.32 -5.45 6.85
N THR A 124 8.26 -4.59 6.51
CA THR A 124 8.04 -3.14 6.59
C THR A 124 7.55 -2.65 5.24
N VAL A 125 6.36 -2.08 5.22
CA VAL A 125 5.77 -1.50 4.01
C VAL A 125 6.09 0.00 4.03
N THR A 126 6.69 0.49 2.96
CA THR A 126 7.04 1.90 2.80
C THR A 126 6.22 2.50 1.67
N PHE A 127 5.50 3.58 1.99
CA PHE A 127 4.80 4.39 1.00
C PHE A 127 5.57 5.68 0.81
N THR A 128 5.77 6.08 -0.44
CA THR A 128 6.54 7.28 -0.79
C THR A 128 5.73 8.14 -1.74
N ILE A 129 5.65 9.45 -1.42
CA ILE A 129 5.13 10.43 -2.36
C ILE A 129 6.28 10.86 -3.28
N ALA A 130 6.05 10.78 -4.59
CA ALA A 130 7.08 11.03 -5.59
C ALA A 130 6.52 11.85 -6.76
N ALA A 131 7.45 12.44 -7.53
CA ALA A 131 7.11 13.09 -8.78
C ALA A 131 6.80 12.05 -9.86
N GLY A 132 5.92 12.42 -10.78
CA GLY A 132 5.64 11.63 -11.96
C GLY A 132 4.20 11.19 -12.07
N ILE A 133 3.92 10.54 -13.17
CA ILE A 133 2.60 10.04 -13.54
C ILE A 133 2.50 8.55 -13.32
#